data_786f64e90716f9da70efda2870c9663b
#
_entry.id   786f64e90716f9da70efda2870c9663b
#
_cell.length_a   1.000
_cell.length_b   1.000
_cell.length_c   1.000
_cell.angle_alpha   90.00
_cell.angle_beta   90.00
_cell.angle_gamma   90.00
#
_symmetry.space_group_name_H-M   'P 1'
#
loop_
_entity.id
_entity.type
_entity.pdbx_description
1 polymer ?
#
loop_
_entity_poly.entity_id
_entity_poly.type
_entity_poly.pdbx_seq_one_letter_code
_entity_poly.pdbx_strand_id
1 'polypeptide(L)'
;MELNKKLTHVYHMFMVGFFLSIAFLSLISLTIDHNILKESYGQMLHGHNLPSSIVGDRELFLNFNNPKIDSAAGKAVINFALVDNKTGNNISHVTYIVSIYNEEKNMFTANLHGHNGEIKLEFHNKAIEGYNINANYDSLSASYVSDFGSPIKIDGSVFSNPGKYRVVTEITGIDFDNTFLPEPLKYEYNIEVK
;
A
#
# COMPACT_ATOMS: atom_id res chain seq x y z
N MET A 1 -65.34 21.18 -11.99
CA MET A 1 -65.10 19.87 -11.28
C MET A 1 -64.16 18.93 -12.07
N GLU A 2 -64.06 19.06 -13.38
CA GLU A 2 -63.18 18.20 -14.23
C GLU A 2 -61.69 18.59 -14.17
N LEU A 3 -61.37 19.86 -13.99
CA LEU A 3 -59.98 20.35 -13.98
C LEU A 3 -59.20 19.78 -12.79
N ASN A 4 -59.80 19.64 -11.63
CA ASN A 4 -59.18 19.11 -10.43
C ASN A 4 -58.85 17.60 -10.53
N LYS A 5 -59.66 16.83 -11.27
CA LYS A 5 -59.38 15.39 -11.49
C LYS A 5 -58.19 15.16 -12.42
N LYS A 6 -58.01 15.99 -13.43
CA LYS A 6 -56.83 15.90 -14.32
C LYS A 6 -55.55 16.28 -13.60
N LEU A 7 -55.60 17.30 -12.73
CA LEU A 7 -54.43 17.74 -11.96
C LEU A 7 -53.97 16.64 -10.97
N THR A 8 -54.93 16.00 -10.29
CA THR A 8 -54.63 14.90 -9.35
C THR A 8 -54.03 13.67 -10.07
N HIS A 9 -54.47 13.38 -11.29
CA HIS A 9 -53.93 12.26 -12.06
C HIS A 9 -52.51 12.50 -12.53
N VAL A 10 -52.16 13.73 -12.94
CA VAL A 10 -50.81 14.11 -13.30
C VAL A 10 -49.84 14.07 -12.11
N TYR A 11 -50.29 14.53 -10.93
CA TYR A 11 -49.50 14.43 -9.69
C TYR A 11 -49.25 12.98 -9.26
N HIS A 12 -50.24 12.08 -9.39
CA HIS A 12 -50.01 10.67 -9.09
C HIS A 12 -49.03 10.00 -10.06
N MET A 13 -49.08 10.31 -11.34
CA MET A 13 -48.12 9.79 -12.30
C MET A 13 -46.69 10.28 -12.04
N PHE A 14 -46.50 11.57 -11.68
CA PHE A 14 -45.21 12.12 -11.32
C PHE A 14 -44.63 11.49 -10.04
N MET A 15 -45.45 11.31 -9.01
CA MET A 15 -45.04 10.68 -7.75
C MET A 15 -44.64 9.21 -7.95
N VAL A 16 -45.42 8.45 -8.72
CA VAL A 16 -45.09 7.03 -9.00
C VAL A 16 -43.81 6.90 -9.81
N GLY A 17 -43.59 7.79 -10.81
CA GLY A 17 -42.36 7.83 -11.59
C GLY A 17 -41.15 8.19 -10.75
N PHE A 18 -41.29 9.11 -9.80
CA PHE A 18 -40.22 9.53 -8.90
C PHE A 18 -39.82 8.41 -7.92
N PHE A 19 -40.77 7.70 -7.35
CA PHE A 19 -40.53 6.57 -6.46
C PHE A 19 -39.91 5.36 -7.21
N LEU A 20 -40.33 5.10 -8.45
CA LEU A 20 -39.73 4.07 -9.28
C LEU A 20 -38.26 4.39 -9.66
N SER A 21 -37.93 5.66 -9.93
CA SER A 21 -36.55 6.06 -10.22
C SER A 21 -35.62 5.97 -9.00
N ILE A 22 -36.13 6.29 -7.79
CA ILE A 22 -35.35 6.12 -6.54
C ILE A 22 -35.15 4.62 -6.23
N ALA A 23 -36.15 3.79 -6.43
CA ALA A 23 -36.03 2.35 -6.25
C ALA A 23 -35.02 1.71 -7.25
N PHE A 24 -35.00 2.22 -8.48
CA PHE A 24 -34.04 1.75 -9.49
C PHE A 24 -32.61 2.18 -9.18
N LEU A 25 -32.40 3.41 -8.68
CA LEU A 25 -31.09 3.87 -8.21
C LEU A 25 -30.61 3.09 -6.97
N SER A 26 -31.51 2.72 -6.06
CA SER A 26 -31.16 1.90 -4.90
C SER A 26 -30.84 0.45 -5.26
N LEU A 27 -31.44 -0.12 -6.32
CA LEU A 27 -31.09 -1.44 -6.83
C LEU A 27 -29.70 -1.43 -7.54
N ILE A 28 -29.37 -0.36 -8.25
CA ILE A 28 -28.05 -0.23 -8.90
C ILE A 28 -26.94 -0.08 -7.85
N SER A 29 -27.20 0.58 -6.73
CA SER A 29 -26.22 0.69 -5.64
C SER A 29 -26.02 -0.62 -4.85
N LEU A 30 -26.96 -1.56 -4.92
CA LEU A 30 -26.84 -2.89 -4.30
C LEU A 30 -26.18 -3.93 -5.19
N THR A 31 -26.02 -3.66 -6.49
CA THR A 31 -25.32 -4.53 -7.44
C THR A 31 -23.91 -4.06 -7.77
N ILE A 32 -23.42 -2.96 -7.17
CA ILE A 32 -21.99 -2.64 -7.19
C ILE A 32 -21.33 -3.69 -6.30
N ASP A 33 -20.84 -4.64 -6.99
CA ASP A 33 -20.21 -5.88 -6.58
C ASP A 33 -19.42 -5.78 -5.28
N HIS A 34 -19.91 -6.47 -4.26
CA HIS A 34 -19.09 -6.95 -3.16
C HIS A 34 -17.97 -7.92 -3.62
N ASN A 35 -17.89 -8.25 -4.90
CA ASN A 35 -16.85 -9.11 -5.46
C ASN A 35 -15.57 -8.37 -5.84
N ILE A 36 -15.59 -7.03 -6.00
CA ILE A 36 -14.39 -6.25 -6.31
C ILE A 36 -13.50 -6.08 -5.07
N LEU A 37 -14.06 -6.18 -3.86
CA LEU A 37 -13.30 -6.05 -2.61
C LEU A 37 -12.70 -7.37 -2.11
N LYS A 38 -12.94 -8.49 -2.76
CA LYS A 38 -12.45 -9.80 -2.31
C LYS A 38 -11.10 -10.24 -2.87
N GLU A 39 -10.56 -9.56 -3.87
CA GLU A 39 -9.29 -9.99 -4.50
C GLU A 39 -8.04 -9.27 -3.98
N SER A 40 -8.17 -8.29 -3.09
CA SER A 40 -6.99 -7.57 -2.55
C SER A 40 -6.47 -8.05 -1.19
N TYR A 41 -7.07 -9.07 -0.59
CA TYR A 41 -6.47 -9.68 0.59
C TYR A 41 -5.52 -10.80 0.15
N GLY A 42 -4.25 -10.41 -0.09
CA GLY A 42 -3.19 -11.34 -0.44
C GLY A 42 -3.14 -12.51 0.54
N GLN A 43 -3.21 -13.71 -0.03
CA GLN A 43 -2.94 -14.94 0.72
C GLN A 43 -1.53 -14.83 1.30
N MET A 44 -1.39 -15.08 2.61
CA MET A 44 -0.09 -15.26 3.26
C MET A 44 0.62 -16.44 2.59
N LEU A 45 1.50 -16.16 1.66
CA LEU A 45 2.42 -17.14 1.12
C LEU A 45 3.72 -17.05 1.91
N HIS A 46 4.03 -18.12 2.63
CA HIS A 46 5.36 -18.35 3.17
C HIS A 46 6.32 -18.59 2.00
N GLY A 47 7.16 -17.61 1.71
CA GLY A 47 8.29 -17.75 0.77
C GLY A 47 8.10 -17.04 -0.56
N HIS A 48 8.97 -16.14 -0.85
CA HIS A 48 9.54 -15.61 -2.09
C HIS A 48 8.65 -15.01 -3.21
N ASN A 49 7.34 -15.20 -3.26
CA ASN A 49 6.49 -14.61 -4.29
C ASN A 49 5.29 -13.92 -3.65
N LEU A 50 5.40 -12.62 -3.44
CA LEU A 50 4.25 -11.78 -3.13
C LEU A 50 3.32 -11.75 -4.36
N PRO A 51 1.99 -11.62 -4.17
CA PRO A 51 1.05 -11.59 -5.27
C PRO A 51 1.38 -10.45 -6.24
N SER A 52 1.14 -10.66 -7.53
CA SER A 52 1.24 -9.61 -8.54
C SER A 52 -0.01 -8.72 -8.52
N SER A 53 0.16 -7.47 -8.96
CA SER A 53 -0.90 -6.49 -9.11
C SER A 53 -0.92 -5.96 -10.53
N ILE A 54 -2.11 -5.71 -11.09
CA ILE A 54 -2.26 -5.17 -12.45
C ILE A 54 -2.40 -3.65 -12.37
N VAL A 55 -1.55 -2.94 -13.08
CA VAL A 55 -1.60 -1.48 -13.23
C VAL A 55 -1.53 -1.13 -14.73
N GLY A 56 -2.66 -0.72 -15.29
CA GLY A 56 -2.78 -0.55 -16.74
C GLY A 56 -2.58 -1.90 -17.46
N ASP A 57 -1.57 -1.96 -18.32
CA ASP A 57 -1.17 -3.17 -19.07
C ASP A 57 0.03 -3.89 -18.45
N ARG A 58 0.49 -3.44 -17.27
CA ARG A 58 1.64 -4.00 -16.54
C ARG A 58 1.18 -4.88 -15.40
N GLU A 59 1.82 -6.01 -15.27
CA GLU A 59 1.74 -6.88 -14.09
C GLU A 59 2.95 -6.61 -13.20
N LEU A 60 2.71 -6.08 -12.01
CA LEU A 60 3.74 -5.64 -11.08
C LEU A 60 3.78 -6.56 -9.86
N PHE A 61 4.96 -6.84 -9.35
CA PHE A 61 5.14 -7.56 -8.09
C PHE A 61 6.23 -6.90 -7.25
N LEU A 62 6.10 -7.01 -5.93
CA LEU A 62 7.13 -6.58 -5.01
C LEU A 62 8.15 -7.71 -4.82
N ASN A 63 9.36 -7.51 -5.33
CA ASN A 63 10.49 -8.38 -5.05
C ASN A 63 11.06 -8.03 -3.68
N PHE A 64 10.76 -8.86 -2.68
CA PHE A 64 11.20 -8.69 -1.31
C PHE A 64 12.35 -9.66 -1.02
N ASN A 65 13.55 -9.14 -0.94
CA ASN A 65 14.73 -9.95 -0.65
C ASN A 65 14.73 -10.40 0.81
N ASN A 66 15.21 -11.62 1.06
CA ASN A 66 15.28 -12.16 2.42
C ASN A 66 15.95 -11.17 3.37
N PRO A 67 15.26 -10.75 4.43
CA PRO A 67 15.81 -9.86 5.43
C PRO A 67 17.04 -10.49 6.08
N LYS A 68 18.08 -9.68 6.24
CA LYS A 68 19.27 -10.08 7.00
C LYS A 68 19.17 -9.46 8.39
N ILE A 69 18.91 -10.28 9.39
CA ILE A 69 18.79 -9.85 10.78
C ILE A 69 19.92 -10.46 11.57
N ASP A 70 20.74 -9.60 12.14
CA ASP A 70 21.81 -9.94 13.06
C ASP A 70 21.48 -9.32 14.44
N SER A 71 20.75 -10.07 15.25
CA SER A 71 20.34 -9.63 16.58
C SER A 71 21.53 -9.38 17.49
N ALA A 72 22.65 -10.14 17.33
CA ALA A 72 23.85 -9.97 18.12
C ALA A 72 24.57 -8.66 17.78
N ALA A 73 24.60 -8.28 16.51
CA ALA A 73 25.14 -7.01 16.07
C ALA A 73 24.14 -5.84 16.18
N GLY A 74 22.89 -6.11 16.55
CA GLY A 74 21.84 -5.11 16.62
C GLY A 74 21.50 -4.50 15.26
N LYS A 75 21.60 -5.28 14.18
CA LYS A 75 21.36 -4.82 12.82
C LYS A 75 20.31 -5.63 12.09
N ALA A 76 19.49 -4.94 11.31
CA ALA A 76 18.60 -5.59 10.34
C ALA A 76 18.66 -4.85 9.00
N VAL A 77 18.65 -5.61 7.90
CA VAL A 77 18.60 -5.06 6.54
C VAL A 77 17.42 -5.66 5.82
N ILE A 78 16.57 -4.78 5.30
CA ILE A 78 15.42 -5.12 4.45
C ILE A 78 15.64 -4.45 3.10
N ASN A 79 15.49 -5.23 2.04
CA ASN A 79 15.64 -4.75 0.67
C ASN A 79 14.47 -5.24 -0.18
N PHE A 80 13.86 -4.33 -0.94
CA PHE A 80 12.77 -4.65 -1.85
C PHE A 80 12.74 -3.70 -3.05
N ALA A 81 12.12 -4.15 -4.13
CA ALA A 81 11.90 -3.36 -5.34
C ALA A 81 10.56 -3.74 -5.98
N LEU A 82 9.88 -2.76 -6.57
CA LEU A 82 8.74 -3.03 -7.44
C LEU A 82 9.26 -3.39 -8.83
N VAL A 83 8.79 -4.52 -9.37
CA VAL A 83 9.30 -5.12 -10.61
C VAL A 83 8.15 -5.36 -11.57
N ASP A 84 8.37 -5.07 -12.85
CA ASP A 84 7.48 -5.46 -13.94
C ASP A 84 7.70 -6.94 -14.27
N ASN A 85 6.66 -7.75 -14.15
CA ASN A 85 6.74 -9.21 -14.34
C ASN A 85 7.10 -9.61 -15.77
N LYS A 86 6.72 -8.80 -16.75
CA LYS A 86 6.97 -9.06 -18.17
C LYS A 86 8.42 -8.81 -18.58
N THR A 87 9.01 -7.73 -18.06
CA THR A 87 10.36 -7.29 -18.45
C THR A 87 11.43 -7.71 -17.46
N GLY A 88 11.06 -7.99 -16.20
CA GLY A 88 11.98 -8.26 -15.10
C GLY A 88 12.72 -7.00 -14.60
N ASN A 89 12.37 -5.82 -15.09
CA ASN A 89 13.01 -4.57 -14.72
C ASN A 89 12.32 -3.93 -13.51
N ASN A 90 13.10 -3.22 -12.70
CA ASN A 90 12.55 -2.38 -11.66
C ASN A 90 11.71 -1.25 -12.27
N ILE A 91 10.60 -0.92 -11.63
CA ILE A 91 9.82 0.28 -11.91
C ILE A 91 10.56 1.47 -11.30
N SER A 92 10.77 2.53 -12.07
CA SER A 92 11.42 3.75 -11.58
C SER A 92 10.47 4.65 -10.79
N HIS A 93 11.05 5.52 -9.96
CA HIS A 93 10.32 6.55 -9.22
C HIS A 93 9.10 6.03 -8.45
N VAL A 94 9.34 5.03 -7.59
CA VAL A 94 8.27 4.42 -6.80
C VAL A 94 8.20 5.06 -5.42
N THR A 95 6.98 5.47 -5.03
CA THR A 95 6.69 5.99 -3.70
C THR A 95 6.02 4.91 -2.86
N TYR A 96 6.63 4.62 -1.72
CA TYR A 96 6.24 3.59 -0.78
C TYR A 96 5.83 4.19 0.57
N ILE A 97 4.82 3.61 1.21
CA ILE A 97 4.60 3.74 2.65
C ILE A 97 4.96 2.39 3.25
N VAL A 98 5.99 2.37 4.10
CA VAL A 98 6.44 1.15 4.76
C VAL A 98 6.11 1.21 6.24
N SER A 99 5.37 0.23 6.73
CA SER A 99 5.03 0.07 8.14
C SER A 99 5.51 -1.29 8.66
N ILE A 100 6.09 -1.31 9.86
CA ILE A 100 6.56 -2.52 10.52
C ILE A 100 5.84 -2.67 11.84
N TYR A 101 5.24 -3.82 12.06
CA TYR A 101 4.50 -4.15 13.27
C TYR A 101 5.16 -5.33 13.99
N ASN A 102 5.22 -5.25 15.30
CA ASN A 102 5.45 -6.41 16.17
C ASN A 102 4.11 -6.70 16.85
N GLU A 103 3.51 -7.84 16.51
CA GLU A 103 2.11 -8.11 16.82
C GLU A 103 1.23 -6.98 16.28
N GLU A 104 0.44 -6.29 17.12
CA GLU A 104 -0.40 -5.16 16.74
C GLU A 104 0.28 -3.78 16.94
N LYS A 105 1.48 -3.77 17.54
CA LYS A 105 2.20 -2.53 17.82
C LYS A 105 2.95 -2.04 16.59
N ASN A 106 2.68 -0.81 16.16
CA ASN A 106 3.47 -0.16 15.12
C ASN A 106 4.84 0.22 15.69
N MET A 107 5.89 -0.32 15.09
CA MET A 107 7.29 -0.09 15.46
C MET A 107 7.97 0.92 14.55
N PHE A 108 7.50 1.06 13.31
CA PHE A 108 8.08 1.95 12.31
C PHE A 108 7.04 2.27 11.22
N THR A 109 7.03 3.51 10.76
CA THR A 109 6.30 3.92 9.55
C THR A 109 7.04 5.06 8.87
N ALA A 110 7.27 4.96 7.56
CA ALA A 110 7.88 6.03 6.78
C ALA A 110 7.38 6.05 5.33
N ASN A 111 7.35 7.27 4.77
CA ASN A 111 7.20 7.49 3.34
C ASN A 111 8.59 7.46 2.72
N LEU A 112 8.76 6.64 1.69
CA LEU A 112 10.03 6.38 1.04
C LEU A 112 9.87 6.55 -0.47
N HIS A 113 10.91 7.07 -1.13
CA HIS A 113 10.92 7.21 -2.58
C HIS A 113 12.21 6.58 -3.15
N GLY A 114 12.05 5.60 -4.04
CA GLY A 114 13.13 4.94 -4.75
C GLY A 114 13.22 5.42 -6.19
N HIS A 115 14.28 6.13 -6.57
CA HIS A 115 14.44 6.60 -7.95
C HIS A 115 14.56 5.46 -8.97
N ASN A 116 15.19 4.37 -8.61
CA ASN A 116 15.28 3.14 -9.42
C ASN A 116 14.30 2.07 -8.95
N GLY A 117 13.28 2.44 -8.16
CA GLY A 117 12.29 1.53 -7.60
C GLY A 117 12.79 0.62 -6.48
N GLU A 118 14.06 0.72 -6.10
CA GLU A 118 14.64 -0.08 -5.03
C GLU A 118 14.70 0.72 -3.73
N ILE A 119 14.34 0.07 -2.63
CA ILE A 119 14.48 0.57 -1.27
C ILE A 119 15.33 -0.40 -0.48
N LYS A 120 16.37 0.14 0.18
CA LYS A 120 17.18 -0.59 1.15
C LYS A 120 17.10 0.11 2.49
N LEU A 121 16.53 -0.56 3.49
CA LEU A 121 16.43 -0.09 4.86
C LEU A 121 17.50 -0.79 5.71
N GLU A 122 18.30 -0.01 6.43
CA GLU A 122 19.30 -0.52 7.36
C GLU A 122 18.95 -0.03 8.77
N PHE A 123 18.46 -0.95 9.60
CA PHE A 123 18.09 -0.69 10.99
C PHE A 123 19.27 -0.96 11.91
N HIS A 124 19.53 -0.01 12.80
CA HIS A 124 20.52 -0.11 13.85
C HIS A 124 19.80 -0.03 15.20
N ASN A 125 19.88 -1.10 15.99
CA ASN A 125 19.28 -1.13 17.31
C ASN A 125 20.00 -0.14 18.24
N LYS A 126 19.30 0.92 18.61
CA LYS A 126 19.77 1.92 19.58
C LYS A 126 18.70 2.11 20.66
N ALA A 127 19.16 2.25 21.89
CA ALA A 127 18.29 2.50 23.04
C ALA A 127 17.83 3.96 23.07
N ILE A 128 16.97 4.32 22.09
CA ILE A 128 16.30 5.61 22.02
C ILE A 128 14.79 5.40 21.99
N GLU A 129 14.04 6.39 22.45
CA GLU A 129 12.59 6.39 22.31
C GLU A 129 12.22 6.63 20.83
N GLY A 130 11.42 5.72 20.26
CA GLY A 130 11.05 5.79 18.84
C GLY A 130 12.18 5.42 17.88
N TYR A 131 12.32 6.18 16.81
CA TYR A 131 13.36 5.98 15.79
C TYR A 131 13.74 7.29 15.12
N ASN A 132 14.96 7.35 14.58
CA ASN A 132 15.46 8.42 13.73
C ASN A 132 15.81 7.90 12.35
N ILE A 133 15.41 8.60 11.30
CA ILE A 133 15.73 8.27 9.91
C ILE A 133 16.86 9.18 9.43
N ASN A 134 17.97 8.56 9.04
CA ASN A 134 19.15 9.26 8.52
C ASN A 134 19.23 9.03 7.00
N ALA A 135 18.57 9.88 6.23
CA ALA A 135 18.54 9.88 4.77
C ALA A 135 18.17 11.27 4.25
N ASN A 136 18.33 11.49 2.96
CA ASN A 136 17.84 12.68 2.29
C ASN A 136 16.31 12.72 2.36
N TYR A 137 15.77 13.85 2.79
CA TYR A 137 14.31 14.07 2.82
C TYR A 137 13.93 15.06 1.73
N ASP A 138 13.05 14.64 0.85
CA ASP A 138 12.44 15.50 -0.16
C ASP A 138 11.10 16.05 0.36
N SER A 139 11.04 17.37 0.54
CA SER A 139 9.85 18.05 1.05
C SER A 139 8.70 18.11 0.04
N LEU A 140 8.97 17.96 -1.26
CA LEU A 140 7.95 17.98 -2.30
C LEU A 140 7.15 16.68 -2.33
N SER A 141 7.84 15.55 -2.26
CA SER A 141 7.22 14.22 -2.16
C SER A 141 6.88 13.81 -0.73
N ALA A 142 7.29 14.62 0.27
CA ALA A 142 7.19 14.30 1.70
C ALA A 142 7.74 12.90 2.04
N SER A 143 8.87 12.51 1.43
CA SER A 143 9.46 11.18 1.54
C SER A 143 10.97 11.20 1.76
N TYR A 144 11.50 10.15 2.38
CA TYR A 144 12.93 9.89 2.42
C TYR A 144 13.37 9.20 1.12
N VAL A 145 14.42 9.72 0.50
CA VAL A 145 14.86 9.30 -0.82
C VAL A 145 15.98 8.26 -0.74
N SER A 146 15.82 7.16 -1.48
CA SER A 146 16.86 6.18 -1.74
C SER A 146 17.40 6.38 -3.15
N ASP A 147 18.64 6.81 -3.25
CA ASP A 147 19.34 6.99 -4.50
C ASP A 147 20.21 5.77 -4.82
N PHE A 148 19.95 5.11 -5.95
CA PHE A 148 20.79 4.04 -6.52
C PHE A 148 21.22 2.96 -5.51
N GLY A 149 20.28 2.51 -4.66
CA GLY A 149 20.56 1.46 -3.67
C GLY A 149 21.33 1.95 -2.43
N SER A 150 21.48 3.26 -2.25
CA SER A 150 21.99 3.82 -0.99
C SER A 150 21.03 3.48 0.13
N PRO A 151 21.51 2.92 1.27
CA PRO A 151 20.63 2.53 2.34
C PRO A 151 20.05 3.74 3.07
N ILE A 152 18.77 3.71 3.35
CA ILE A 152 18.12 4.57 4.33
C ILE A 152 18.42 3.97 5.71
N LYS A 153 19.19 4.70 6.53
CA LYS A 153 19.60 4.23 7.85
C LYS A 153 18.58 4.65 8.90
N ILE A 154 18.15 3.70 9.71
CA ILE A 154 17.19 3.89 10.79
C ILE A 154 17.84 3.50 12.12
N ASP A 155 18.00 4.46 12.99
CA ASP A 155 18.44 4.26 14.37
C ASP A 155 17.22 4.12 15.28
N GLY A 156 17.11 3.05 16.06
CA GLY A 156 15.96 2.84 16.96
C GLY A 156 15.77 1.39 17.36
N SER A 157 14.79 1.12 18.19
CA SER A 157 14.52 -0.21 18.79
C SER A 157 13.52 -1.02 17.95
N VAL A 158 13.50 -0.87 16.62
CA VAL A 158 12.48 -1.50 15.75
C VAL A 158 12.50 -3.03 15.84
N PHE A 159 13.69 -3.64 15.74
CA PHE A 159 13.89 -5.11 15.80
C PHE A 159 14.63 -5.54 17.06
N SER A 160 14.41 -4.86 18.19
CA SER A 160 15.12 -5.13 19.44
C SER A 160 14.66 -6.39 20.18
N ASN A 161 13.44 -6.84 19.92
CA ASN A 161 12.86 -7.99 20.60
C ASN A 161 12.75 -9.19 19.66
N PRO A 162 13.01 -10.41 20.14
CA PRO A 162 12.64 -11.63 19.41
C PRO A 162 11.13 -11.67 19.15
N GLY A 163 10.73 -12.27 18.04
CA GLY A 163 9.31 -12.44 17.73
C GLY A 163 8.99 -12.32 16.24
N LYS A 164 7.69 -12.31 15.95
CA LYS A 164 7.19 -12.17 14.58
C LYS A 164 6.90 -10.70 14.29
N TYR A 165 7.43 -10.24 13.18
CA TYR A 165 7.21 -8.91 12.67
C TYR A 165 6.49 -8.97 11.34
N ARG A 166 5.53 -8.07 11.12
CA ARG A 166 4.80 -7.92 9.86
C ARG A 166 5.22 -6.62 9.21
N VAL A 167 5.80 -6.72 8.01
CA VAL A 167 6.14 -5.59 7.16
C VAL A 167 5.03 -5.38 6.17
N VAL A 168 4.43 -4.20 6.18
CA VAL A 168 3.39 -3.77 5.25
C VAL A 168 3.99 -2.71 4.34
N THR A 169 3.91 -2.94 3.05
CA THR A 169 4.40 -2.00 2.03
C THR A 169 3.23 -1.59 1.15
N GLU A 170 2.91 -0.31 1.16
CA GLU A 170 1.89 0.27 0.30
C GLU A 170 2.58 1.13 -0.77
N ILE A 171 2.25 0.93 -2.04
CA ILE A 171 2.79 1.69 -3.15
C ILE A 171 1.72 2.69 -3.59
N THR A 172 2.04 3.97 -3.50
CA THR A 172 1.11 5.06 -3.76
C THR A 172 1.36 5.79 -5.08
N GLY A 173 2.58 5.70 -5.62
CA GLY A 173 2.95 6.33 -6.89
C GLY A 173 4.05 5.56 -7.60
N ILE A 174 4.05 5.63 -8.92
CA ILE A 174 5.02 4.98 -9.80
C ILE A 174 5.38 5.91 -10.96
N ASP A 175 6.49 5.60 -11.62
CA ASP A 175 7.01 6.26 -12.82
C ASP A 175 7.48 7.71 -12.60
N PHE A 176 8.12 8.28 -13.60
CA PHE A 176 8.82 9.56 -13.51
C PHE A 176 7.90 10.75 -13.25
N ASP A 177 6.69 10.72 -13.77
CA ASP A 177 5.66 11.75 -13.55
C ASP A 177 4.93 11.58 -12.21
N ASN A 178 5.40 10.65 -11.37
CA ASN A 178 4.83 10.32 -10.07
C ASN A 178 3.33 10.08 -10.17
N THR A 179 2.94 9.23 -11.13
CA THR A 179 1.54 8.84 -11.32
C THR A 179 1.00 8.23 -10.04
N PHE A 180 0.09 8.93 -9.39
CA PHE A 180 -0.61 8.42 -8.22
C PHE A 180 -1.52 7.28 -8.61
N LEU A 181 -1.40 6.18 -7.90
CA LEU A 181 -2.31 5.06 -8.06
C LEU A 181 -3.66 5.41 -7.42
N PRO A 182 -4.80 5.14 -8.10
CA PRO A 182 -6.13 5.41 -7.53
C PRO A 182 -6.38 4.63 -6.23
N GLU A 183 -5.78 3.45 -6.13
CA GLU A 183 -5.71 2.65 -4.91
C GLU A 183 -4.27 2.20 -4.71
N PRO A 184 -3.71 2.30 -3.49
CA PRO A 184 -2.37 1.80 -3.20
C PRO A 184 -2.28 0.29 -3.40
N LEU A 185 -1.20 -0.17 -4.05
CA LEU A 185 -0.89 -1.60 -4.06
C LEU A 185 -0.32 -1.98 -2.69
N LYS A 186 -0.87 -3.03 -2.09
CA LYS A 186 -0.49 -3.45 -0.75
C LYS A 186 0.13 -4.83 -0.75
N TYR A 187 1.31 -4.92 -0.11
CA TYR A 187 2.05 -6.16 0.07
C TYR A 187 2.39 -6.35 1.56
N GLU A 188 2.30 -7.59 2.02
CA GLU A 188 2.63 -7.94 3.40
C GLU A 188 3.66 -9.07 3.44
N TYR A 189 4.64 -8.92 4.31
CA TYR A 189 5.71 -9.88 4.52
C TYR A 189 5.95 -10.11 6.01
N ASN A 190 6.13 -11.38 6.40
CA ASN A 190 6.41 -11.73 7.78
C ASN A 190 7.89 -12.06 7.98
N ILE A 191 8.47 -11.50 9.03
CA ILE A 191 9.86 -11.68 9.43
C ILE A 191 9.89 -12.30 10.82
N GLU A 192 10.74 -13.28 11.03
CA GLU A 192 11.01 -13.85 12.36
C GLU A 192 12.37 -13.39 12.85
N VAL A 193 12.38 -12.71 14.00
CA VAL A 193 13.60 -12.28 14.72
C VAL A 193 13.85 -13.29 15.84
N LYS A 194 15.03 -13.88 15.85
CA LYS A 194 15.45 -14.89 16.83
C LYS A 194 16.34 -14.30 17.91
#